data_45177b63173dd014abe14f06fc36378e
#
_entry.id   45177b63173dd014abe14f06fc36378e
#
_cell.length_a   1.000
_cell.length_b   1.000
_cell.length_c   1.000
_cell.angle_alpha   90.00
_cell.angle_beta   90.00
_cell.angle_gamma   90.00
#
_symmetry.space_group_name_H-M   'P 1'
#
loop_
_entity.id
_entity.type
_entity.pdbx_description
1 polymer ?
#
loop_
_entity_poly.entity_id
_entity_poly.type
_entity_poly.pdbx_seq_one_letter_code
_entity_poly.pdbx_strand_id
1 'polypeptide(L)'
;MKYSNTISSALFLCALTASGRVSAQYNKENLKLFKNKVSYADTVYRISNENNGSGASYSWAFGDQGSKIKQELSAEEQKFTFGNLRLYMISSEPEFVKAHRGLGNYTGFKDALAKGTLVVSELQGGTVNTLVFENKGKDTVLVLAGEVVTGGKQDRVVAKDLLLPPNSGPVQVPVFCVEHGRWTPNGNGYTFNNTFGVTSPSVRKAAVVEKNQSQVWSKVAVKNNQAGTGSSTGTYTAIAGSDKINKELPAYLEHFTKLMAEDTGYIGFVAVTGDSIISCDLFANNKMFRQQSANLLKSAAVEAITSGAAVSVTASKVLAFLDELLHEEAKQEQRIQENGTMLKSGGSKLHINYYKK
;
A
#
# COMPACT_ATOMS: atom_id res chain seq x y z
N MET A 1 -15.24 -55.43 -53.00
CA MET A 1 -14.01 -55.18 -52.19
C MET A 1 -14.25 -53.96 -51.36
N LYS A 2 -14.45 -54.14 -50.03
CA LYS A 2 -14.66 -53.04 -49.06
C LYS A 2 -13.37 -52.85 -48.32
N TYR A 3 -12.79 -51.65 -48.40
CA TYR A 3 -11.68 -51.27 -47.53
C TYR A 3 -12.26 -50.50 -46.34
N SER A 4 -12.04 -51.05 -45.16
CA SER A 4 -12.31 -50.47 -43.84
C SER A 4 -11.10 -49.64 -43.42
N ASN A 5 -11.27 -48.32 -43.25
CA ASN A 5 -10.26 -47.45 -42.63
C ASN A 5 -10.63 -47.26 -41.16
N THR A 6 -9.89 -47.93 -40.29
CA THR A 6 -9.88 -47.66 -38.85
C THR A 6 -8.92 -46.54 -38.56
N ILE A 7 -9.48 -45.38 -38.17
CA ILE A 7 -8.69 -44.24 -37.64
C ILE A 7 -8.52 -44.48 -36.13
N SER A 8 -7.30 -44.75 -35.77
CA SER A 8 -6.87 -44.85 -34.36
C SER A 8 -6.69 -43.44 -33.80
N SER A 9 -7.61 -43.02 -32.93
CA SER A 9 -7.50 -41.76 -32.19
C SER A 9 -6.57 -41.95 -30.99
N ALA A 10 -5.33 -41.51 -31.12
CA ALA A 10 -4.41 -41.39 -29.99
C ALA A 10 -4.83 -40.15 -29.16
N LEU A 11 -5.47 -40.39 -28.03
CA LEU A 11 -5.66 -39.37 -26.99
C LEU A 11 -4.29 -39.06 -26.38
N PHE A 12 -3.72 -37.91 -26.75
CA PHE A 12 -2.63 -37.29 -26.00
C PHE A 12 -3.22 -36.71 -24.73
N LEU A 13 -3.10 -37.44 -23.62
CA LEU A 13 -3.36 -36.96 -22.30
C LEU A 13 -2.19 -36.03 -21.92
N CYS A 14 -2.32 -34.71 -22.21
CA CYS A 14 -1.45 -33.70 -21.64
C CYS A 14 -1.73 -33.63 -20.13
N ALA A 15 -0.99 -34.38 -19.34
CA ALA A 15 -0.89 -34.18 -17.90
C ALA A 15 -0.23 -32.80 -17.68
N LEU A 16 -1.05 -31.76 -17.54
CA LEU A 16 -0.62 -30.47 -16.99
C LEU A 16 -0.21 -30.72 -15.55
N THR A 17 1.08 -30.87 -15.32
CA THR A 17 1.69 -30.81 -13.99
C THR A 17 1.45 -29.40 -13.44
N ALA A 18 0.42 -29.28 -12.63
CA ALA A 18 0.15 -28.10 -11.81
C ALA A 18 1.14 -28.03 -10.62
N SER A 19 2.44 -28.09 -10.90
CA SER A 19 3.47 -28.00 -9.90
C SER A 19 4.33 -26.76 -10.16
N GLY A 20 3.98 -25.61 -9.57
CA GLY A 20 4.88 -24.47 -9.60
C GLY A 20 4.36 -23.09 -9.28
N ARG A 21 3.09 -22.90 -8.91
CA ARG A 21 2.56 -21.55 -8.64
C ARG A 21 2.10 -21.26 -7.21
N VAL A 22 2.16 -22.24 -6.31
CA VAL A 22 1.67 -22.06 -4.93
C VAL A 22 2.61 -21.19 -4.08
N SER A 23 3.90 -21.16 -4.41
CA SER A 23 4.93 -20.44 -3.62
C SER A 23 4.98 -18.92 -3.84
N ALA A 24 4.27 -18.40 -4.84
CA ALA A 24 4.33 -16.98 -5.23
C ALA A 24 3.19 -16.11 -4.67
N GLN A 25 2.43 -16.63 -3.72
CA GLN A 25 1.20 -15.97 -3.27
C GLN A 25 1.37 -15.26 -1.94
N TYR A 26 0.61 -14.17 -1.75
CA TYR A 26 0.49 -13.51 -0.44
C TYR A 26 -0.41 -14.38 0.43
N ASN A 27 0.17 -15.30 1.16
CA ASN A 27 -0.50 -16.19 2.09
C ASN A 27 0.29 -16.29 3.41
N LYS A 28 -0.26 -17.01 4.38
CA LYS A 28 0.30 -17.13 5.72
C LYS A 28 1.67 -17.83 5.77
N GLU A 29 1.92 -18.74 4.84
CA GLU A 29 3.16 -19.51 4.76
C GLU A 29 4.32 -18.65 4.21
N ASN A 30 4.00 -17.66 3.39
CA ASN A 30 4.99 -16.84 2.69
C ASN A 30 5.33 -15.53 3.39
N LEU A 31 4.55 -15.10 4.38
CA LEU A 31 4.76 -13.82 5.05
C LEU A 31 5.08 -13.98 6.54
N LYS A 32 5.96 -13.13 7.03
CA LYS A 32 6.39 -13.06 8.44
C LYS A 32 6.25 -11.66 8.99
N LEU A 33 5.93 -11.58 10.28
CA LEU A 33 5.99 -10.34 11.02
C LEU A 33 7.40 -10.14 11.56
N PHE A 34 8.03 -9.02 11.24
CA PHE A 34 9.43 -8.70 11.52
C PHE A 34 10.44 -9.71 10.93
N LYS A 35 11.71 -9.52 11.26
CA LYS A 35 12.80 -10.38 10.79
C LYS A 35 12.86 -11.69 11.60
N ASN A 36 12.60 -12.80 10.97
CA ASN A 36 12.95 -14.16 11.42
C ASN A 36 12.16 -14.79 12.58
N LYS A 37 11.13 -14.20 13.16
CA LYS A 37 10.81 -14.69 14.50
C LYS A 37 9.42 -15.24 14.71
N VAL A 38 8.49 -14.95 13.86
CA VAL A 38 7.16 -15.52 13.93
C VAL A 38 6.68 -15.81 12.54
N SER A 39 6.85 -17.04 12.09
CA SER A 39 6.07 -17.49 10.94
C SER A 39 4.61 -17.53 11.39
N TYR A 40 3.71 -17.21 10.49
CA TYR A 40 2.28 -17.36 10.73
C TYR A 40 1.89 -18.80 11.07
N ALA A 41 2.68 -19.80 10.59
CA ALA A 41 2.52 -21.21 10.88
C ALA A 41 2.89 -21.58 12.33
N ASP A 42 3.76 -20.81 13.00
CA ASP A 42 4.15 -21.04 14.39
C ASP A 42 3.12 -20.50 15.39
N THR A 43 2.15 -19.73 14.92
CA THR A 43 1.03 -19.26 15.73
C THR A 43 -0.10 -20.26 15.66
N VAL A 44 -0.27 -21.06 16.69
CA VAL A 44 -1.43 -21.95 16.83
C VAL A 44 -2.67 -21.09 17.10
N TYR A 45 -3.53 -20.99 16.09
CA TYR A 45 -4.81 -20.32 16.20
C TYR A 45 -5.75 -21.21 17.02
N ARG A 46 -6.08 -20.83 18.25
CA ARG A 46 -7.17 -21.44 19.01
C ARG A 46 -8.38 -20.50 18.98
N ILE A 47 -9.43 -20.96 18.30
CA ILE A 47 -10.77 -20.42 18.54
C ILE A 47 -11.26 -21.07 19.83
N SER A 48 -11.28 -20.35 20.94
CA SER A 48 -12.03 -20.79 22.11
C SER A 48 -13.50 -20.43 21.86
N ASN A 49 -14.28 -21.42 21.45
CA ASN A 49 -15.73 -21.35 21.56
C ASN A 49 -16.08 -21.47 23.06
N GLU A 50 -16.05 -20.39 23.78
CA GLU A 50 -16.82 -20.30 25.00
C GLU A 50 -18.29 -20.06 24.62
N ASN A 51 -19.09 -21.08 24.74
CA ASN A 51 -20.54 -21.05 24.68
C ASN A 51 -21.07 -20.16 25.80
N ASN A 52 -21.02 -18.88 25.67
CA ASN A 52 -21.83 -17.90 26.39
C ASN A 52 -21.96 -16.62 25.55
N GLY A 53 -22.89 -16.62 24.67
CA GLY A 53 -23.83 -15.55 24.26
C GLY A 53 -23.30 -14.20 23.82
N SER A 54 -21.99 -13.95 23.61
CA SER A 54 -21.51 -12.67 23.07
C SER A 54 -20.06 -12.75 22.62
N GLY A 55 -19.84 -12.81 21.30
CA GLY A 55 -18.57 -12.49 20.64
C GLY A 55 -17.52 -13.61 20.70
N ALA A 56 -17.01 -13.99 19.53
CA ALA A 56 -15.82 -14.84 19.44
C ALA A 56 -14.61 -14.08 19.99
N SER A 57 -14.01 -14.53 21.09
CA SER A 57 -12.74 -14.03 21.57
C SER A 57 -11.60 -14.78 20.87
N TYR A 58 -10.72 -14.04 20.20
CA TYR A 58 -9.53 -14.60 19.58
C TYR A 58 -8.37 -14.55 20.57
N SER A 59 -7.92 -15.71 21.05
CA SER A 59 -6.68 -15.82 21.80
C SER A 59 -5.58 -16.49 20.96
N TRP A 60 -4.42 -15.85 20.86
CA TRP A 60 -3.24 -16.42 20.23
C TRP A 60 -2.46 -17.19 21.29
N ALA A 61 -2.38 -18.51 21.14
CA ALA A 61 -1.50 -19.33 21.96
C ALA A 61 -0.24 -19.64 21.14
N PHE A 62 0.89 -19.16 21.62
CA PHE A 62 2.21 -19.61 21.15
C PHE A 62 2.50 -20.93 21.88
N GLY A 63 2.93 -21.97 21.15
CA GLY A 63 3.28 -23.27 21.75
C GLY A 63 4.33 -23.18 22.88
N ASP A 64 5.07 -24.23 23.16
CA ASP A 64 6.05 -24.28 24.28
C ASP A 64 7.12 -23.18 24.28
N GLN A 65 7.35 -22.52 23.17
CA GLN A 65 8.22 -21.33 23.04
C GLN A 65 7.49 -19.98 23.18
N GLY A 66 6.21 -20.00 23.59
CA GLY A 66 5.36 -18.80 23.57
C GLY A 66 5.88 -17.62 24.40
N SER A 67 6.55 -17.86 25.53
CA SER A 67 7.11 -16.78 26.35
C SER A 67 8.29 -16.09 25.65
N LYS A 68 9.16 -16.88 24.99
CA LYS A 68 10.31 -16.35 24.24
C LYS A 68 9.84 -15.54 23.01
N ILE A 69 8.88 -16.07 22.26
CA ILE A 69 8.31 -15.40 21.09
C ILE A 69 7.66 -14.07 21.53
N LYS A 70 6.91 -14.05 22.62
CA LYS A 70 6.30 -12.81 23.16
C LYS A 70 7.35 -11.77 23.53
N GLN A 71 8.45 -12.18 24.16
CA GLN A 71 9.54 -11.29 24.53
C GLN A 71 10.24 -10.71 23.30
N GLU A 72 10.52 -11.53 22.30
CA GLU A 72 11.12 -11.11 21.05
C GLU A 72 10.21 -10.16 20.27
N LEU A 73 8.92 -10.44 20.17
CA LEU A 73 7.93 -9.53 19.57
C LEU A 73 7.88 -8.19 20.30
N SER A 74 7.88 -8.20 21.63
CA SER A 74 7.86 -6.97 22.43
C SER A 74 9.11 -6.12 22.18
N ALA A 75 10.29 -6.74 22.05
CA ALA A 75 11.52 -6.02 21.72
C ALA A 75 11.47 -5.39 20.31
N GLU A 76 10.96 -6.11 19.32
CA GLU A 76 10.78 -5.57 17.96
C GLU A 76 9.71 -4.46 17.94
N GLU A 77 8.59 -4.62 18.68
CA GLU A 77 7.59 -3.58 18.82
C GLU A 77 8.17 -2.28 19.41
N GLN A 78 9.02 -2.38 20.43
CA GLN A 78 9.71 -1.23 21.01
C GLN A 78 10.67 -0.59 20.00
N LYS A 79 11.49 -1.40 19.32
CA LYS A 79 12.45 -0.94 18.31
C LYS A 79 11.77 -0.19 17.17
N PHE A 80 10.65 -0.72 16.67
CA PHE A 80 9.88 -0.13 15.56
C PHE A 80 8.79 0.84 16.04
N THR A 81 8.94 1.43 17.20
CA THR A 81 8.06 2.50 17.74
C THR A 81 8.85 3.80 17.89
N PHE A 82 8.32 4.87 17.33
CA PHE A 82 8.84 6.22 17.52
C PHE A 82 7.68 7.23 17.61
N GLY A 83 7.64 8.02 18.68
CA GLY A 83 6.54 8.93 18.94
C GLY A 83 5.19 8.19 18.96
N ASN A 84 4.27 8.66 18.16
CA ASN A 84 2.92 8.09 18.01
C ASN A 84 2.80 7.06 16.87
N LEU A 85 3.91 6.60 16.28
CA LEU A 85 3.91 5.65 15.17
C LEU A 85 4.63 4.36 15.56
N ARG A 86 4.03 3.22 15.23
CA ARG A 86 4.72 1.93 15.16
C ARG A 86 4.54 1.33 13.78
N LEU A 87 5.62 0.75 13.25
CA LEU A 87 5.60 -0.03 12.03
C LEU A 87 5.79 -1.51 12.36
N TYR A 88 4.85 -2.33 11.95
CA TYR A 88 5.00 -3.77 11.94
C TYR A 88 5.52 -4.17 10.56
N MET A 89 6.82 -4.44 10.48
CA MET A 89 7.47 -4.80 9.24
C MET A 89 7.04 -6.19 8.79
N ILE A 90 6.76 -6.35 7.51
CA ILE A 90 6.42 -7.61 6.87
C ILE A 90 7.59 -8.06 6.02
N SER A 91 8.14 -9.23 6.34
CA SER A 91 9.13 -9.93 5.53
C SER A 91 8.50 -11.12 4.81
N SER A 92 9.22 -11.71 3.88
CA SER A 92 8.75 -12.84 3.09
C SER A 92 9.74 -14.02 3.13
N GLU A 93 9.21 -15.21 2.90
CA GLU A 93 10.00 -16.44 2.80
C GLU A 93 10.88 -16.42 1.54
N PRO A 94 12.02 -17.16 1.54
CA PRO A 94 12.92 -17.21 0.41
C PRO A 94 12.28 -17.64 -0.90
N GLU A 95 11.32 -18.56 -0.87
CA GLU A 95 10.62 -19.03 -2.07
C GLU A 95 9.72 -17.94 -2.66
N PHE A 96 9.07 -17.13 -1.81
CA PHE A 96 8.33 -15.95 -2.26
C PHE A 96 9.27 -14.95 -2.95
N VAL A 97 10.44 -14.66 -2.35
CA VAL A 97 11.45 -13.76 -2.93
C VAL A 97 11.91 -14.29 -4.28
N LYS A 98 12.20 -15.60 -4.39
CA LYS A 98 12.65 -16.24 -5.61
C LYS A 98 11.62 -16.12 -6.73
N ALA A 99 10.35 -16.37 -6.41
CA ALA A 99 9.24 -16.30 -7.39
C ALA A 99 9.01 -14.89 -7.94
N HIS A 100 9.31 -13.84 -7.14
CA HIS A 100 9.10 -12.44 -7.49
C HIS A 100 10.38 -11.69 -7.90
N ARG A 101 11.54 -12.37 -7.99
CA ARG A 101 12.86 -11.73 -8.24
C ARG A 101 12.91 -10.91 -9.53
N GLY A 102 12.23 -11.36 -10.58
CA GLY A 102 12.20 -10.70 -11.90
C GLY A 102 11.24 -9.54 -12.02
N LEU A 103 10.45 -9.26 -10.98
CA LEU A 103 9.43 -8.20 -10.99
C LEU A 103 10.01 -6.87 -10.50
N GLY A 104 9.39 -5.75 -10.91
CA GLY A 104 9.61 -4.46 -10.26
C GLY A 104 10.77 -3.63 -10.80
N ASN A 105 11.15 -3.80 -12.05
CA ASN A 105 12.02 -2.85 -12.75
C ASN A 105 11.18 -1.67 -13.25
N TYR A 106 10.68 -0.86 -12.32
CA TYR A 106 9.85 0.29 -12.64
C TYR A 106 10.52 1.59 -12.22
N THR A 107 10.31 2.64 -13.01
CA THR A 107 10.65 4.01 -12.60
C THR A 107 9.53 4.50 -11.64
N GLY A 108 9.90 5.12 -10.54
CA GLY A 108 8.93 5.72 -9.62
C GLY A 108 8.26 6.96 -10.26
N PHE A 109 7.05 7.25 -9.82
CA PHE A 109 6.24 8.37 -10.30
C PHE A 109 6.99 9.71 -10.21
N LYS A 110 7.55 10.03 -9.05
CA LYS A 110 8.32 11.26 -8.80
C LYS A 110 9.49 11.40 -9.77
N ASP A 111 10.25 10.33 -9.97
CA ASP A 111 11.43 10.35 -10.84
C ASP A 111 11.06 10.52 -12.32
N ALA A 112 9.97 9.88 -12.74
CA ALA A 112 9.47 9.99 -14.10
C ALA A 112 8.97 11.42 -14.42
N LEU A 113 8.26 12.06 -13.47
CA LEU A 113 7.86 13.46 -13.58
C LEU A 113 9.07 14.39 -13.62
N ALA A 114 10.01 14.23 -12.69
CA ALA A 114 11.19 15.07 -12.60
C ALA A 114 12.09 14.99 -13.87
N LYS A 115 12.13 13.82 -14.51
CA LYS A 115 12.83 13.60 -15.78
C LYS A 115 12.06 14.10 -17.01
N GLY A 116 10.80 14.53 -16.85
CA GLY A 116 9.92 14.90 -17.94
C GLY A 116 9.51 13.73 -18.85
N THR A 117 9.76 12.47 -18.43
CA THR A 117 9.38 11.27 -19.19
C THR A 117 7.93 10.86 -18.95
N LEU A 118 7.33 11.33 -17.87
CA LEU A 118 5.90 11.20 -17.61
C LEU A 118 5.24 12.58 -17.69
N VAL A 119 4.22 12.69 -18.53
CA VAL A 119 3.40 13.90 -18.68
C VAL A 119 2.05 13.64 -18.03
N VAL A 120 1.61 14.56 -17.17
CA VAL A 120 0.28 14.54 -16.55
C VAL A 120 -0.43 15.83 -16.92
N SER A 121 -1.65 15.72 -17.42
CA SER A 121 -2.43 16.87 -17.89
C SER A 121 -3.92 16.70 -17.59
N GLU A 122 -4.66 17.81 -17.64
CA GLU A 122 -6.11 17.78 -17.63
C GLU A 122 -6.63 17.04 -18.87
N LEU A 123 -7.71 16.30 -18.71
CA LEU A 123 -8.47 15.79 -19.85
C LEU A 123 -9.11 16.99 -20.58
N GLN A 124 -9.23 16.89 -21.90
CA GLN A 124 -9.77 17.98 -22.74
C GLN A 124 -11.10 18.52 -22.16
N GLY A 125 -11.16 19.82 -21.95
CA GLY A 125 -12.29 20.49 -21.29
C GLY A 125 -12.19 20.54 -19.76
N GLY A 126 -11.33 19.73 -19.15
CA GLY A 126 -11.13 19.58 -17.72
C GLY A 126 -12.27 18.78 -17.06
N THR A 127 -11.94 17.71 -16.39
CA THR A 127 -12.87 16.92 -15.57
C THR A 127 -12.37 16.87 -14.14
N VAL A 128 -13.30 16.81 -13.17
CA VAL A 128 -12.95 16.81 -11.75
C VAL A 128 -12.23 15.52 -11.35
N ASN A 129 -12.61 14.40 -11.95
CA ASN A 129 -12.26 13.06 -11.47
C ASN A 129 -11.37 12.25 -12.44
N THR A 130 -10.84 12.87 -13.49
CA THR A 130 -10.00 12.18 -14.47
C THR A 130 -8.86 13.10 -14.93
N LEU A 131 -7.65 12.58 -14.93
CA LEU A 131 -6.47 13.18 -15.58
C LEU A 131 -5.97 12.26 -16.68
N VAL A 132 -5.12 12.78 -17.53
CA VAL A 132 -4.43 12.04 -18.59
C VAL A 132 -2.96 11.90 -18.21
N PHE A 133 -2.47 10.68 -18.18
CA PHE A 133 -1.09 10.33 -17.94
C PHE A 133 -0.49 9.74 -19.22
N GLU A 134 0.68 10.19 -19.62
CA GLU A 134 1.38 9.70 -20.81
C GLU A 134 2.85 9.42 -20.47
N ASN A 135 3.26 8.16 -20.50
CA ASN A 135 4.65 7.78 -20.34
C ASN A 135 5.37 7.82 -21.71
N LYS A 136 6.24 8.82 -21.89
CA LYS A 136 7.09 8.99 -23.08
C LYS A 136 8.47 8.34 -22.90
N GLY A 137 8.73 7.77 -21.72
CA GLY A 137 9.99 7.13 -21.39
C GLY A 137 10.10 5.70 -21.91
N LYS A 138 11.30 5.14 -21.73
CA LYS A 138 11.65 3.76 -22.13
C LYS A 138 11.35 2.73 -21.03
N ASP A 139 11.11 3.18 -19.81
CA ASP A 139 10.86 2.34 -18.65
C ASP A 139 9.39 2.39 -18.26
N THR A 140 8.87 1.29 -17.73
CA THR A 140 7.53 1.28 -17.12
C THR A 140 7.53 2.14 -15.87
N VAL A 141 6.53 3.01 -15.73
CA VAL A 141 6.33 3.86 -14.55
C VAL A 141 5.31 3.24 -13.61
N LEU A 142 5.68 3.12 -12.33
CA LEU A 142 4.77 2.74 -11.25
C LEU A 142 4.22 4.01 -10.58
N VAL A 143 2.89 4.11 -10.54
CA VAL A 143 2.16 5.15 -9.80
C VAL A 143 1.32 4.49 -8.73
N LEU A 144 1.46 4.93 -7.48
CA LEU A 144 0.66 4.41 -6.37
C LEU A 144 -0.63 5.23 -6.17
N ALA A 145 -1.67 4.53 -5.79
CA ALA A 145 -2.87 5.15 -5.25
C ALA A 145 -2.53 6.00 -4.01
N GLY A 146 -3.10 7.19 -3.93
CA GLY A 146 -2.79 8.15 -2.87
C GLY A 146 -1.68 9.14 -3.23
N GLU A 147 -0.96 8.99 -4.33
CA GLU A 147 0.00 10.00 -4.79
C GLU A 147 -0.71 11.27 -5.25
N VAL A 148 -0.15 12.42 -4.87
CA VAL A 148 -0.70 13.74 -5.22
C VAL A 148 0.12 14.36 -6.34
N VAL A 149 -0.57 14.77 -7.40
CA VAL A 149 -0.03 15.66 -8.43
C VAL A 149 -0.44 17.09 -8.18
N THR A 150 0.49 18.01 -8.32
CA THR A 150 0.27 19.44 -8.10
C THR A 150 0.33 20.22 -9.40
N GLY A 151 -0.66 21.08 -9.59
CA GLY A 151 -0.76 21.88 -10.82
C GLY A 151 -2.16 21.88 -11.42
N GLY A 152 -2.23 22.00 -12.73
CA GLY A 152 -3.48 22.02 -13.47
C GLY A 152 -4.52 22.97 -12.88
N LYS A 153 -5.78 22.63 -12.97
CA LYS A 153 -6.88 23.41 -12.38
C LYS A 153 -6.99 23.26 -10.86
N GLN A 154 -6.55 22.14 -10.31
CA GLN A 154 -6.53 21.81 -8.87
C GLN A 154 -5.52 20.70 -8.63
N ASP A 155 -4.97 20.61 -7.42
CA ASP A 155 -4.19 19.45 -6.99
C ASP A 155 -5.08 18.20 -6.93
N ARG A 156 -4.53 17.05 -7.35
CA ARG A 156 -5.26 15.78 -7.45
C ARG A 156 -4.54 14.66 -6.72
N VAL A 157 -5.32 13.76 -6.12
CA VAL A 157 -4.84 12.48 -5.59
C VAL A 157 -5.25 11.34 -6.53
N VAL A 158 -4.30 10.47 -6.86
CA VAL A 158 -4.53 9.28 -7.71
C VAL A 158 -5.36 8.25 -6.93
N ALA A 159 -6.42 7.73 -7.58
CA ALA A 159 -7.40 6.87 -6.92
C ALA A 159 -7.09 5.36 -7.00
N LYS A 160 -6.13 4.95 -7.83
CA LYS A 160 -5.74 3.53 -7.99
C LYS A 160 -4.27 3.39 -8.37
N ASP A 161 -3.67 2.26 -8.01
CA ASP A 161 -2.35 1.90 -8.52
C ASP A 161 -2.38 1.66 -10.02
N LEU A 162 -1.31 2.00 -10.73
CA LEU A 162 -1.19 1.71 -12.14
C LEU A 162 0.27 1.54 -12.58
N LEU A 163 0.45 0.76 -13.64
CA LEU A 163 1.67 0.69 -14.43
C LEU A 163 1.43 1.37 -15.78
N LEU A 164 2.30 2.30 -16.12
CA LEU A 164 2.31 2.92 -17.43
C LEU A 164 3.49 2.34 -18.22
N PRO A 165 3.23 1.49 -19.22
CA PRO A 165 4.29 0.89 -20.02
C PRO A 165 5.07 1.95 -20.79
N PRO A 166 6.27 1.62 -21.32
CA PRO A 166 7.02 2.52 -22.20
C PRO A 166 6.15 3.01 -23.36
N ASN A 167 6.21 4.31 -23.65
CA ASN A 167 5.44 4.92 -24.74
C ASN A 167 3.93 4.56 -24.66
N SER A 168 3.35 4.64 -23.47
CA SER A 168 1.97 4.18 -23.23
C SER A 168 0.91 4.91 -24.04
N GLY A 169 1.26 6.04 -24.64
CA GLY A 169 0.24 6.98 -25.11
C GLY A 169 -0.58 7.57 -23.95
N PRO A 170 -1.61 8.36 -24.27
CA PRO A 170 -2.50 8.96 -23.27
C PRO A 170 -3.36 7.90 -22.56
N VAL A 171 -3.30 7.84 -21.22
CA VAL A 171 -4.08 6.94 -20.37
C VAL A 171 -4.94 7.77 -19.42
N GLN A 172 -6.25 7.54 -19.41
CA GLN A 172 -7.14 8.19 -18.45
C GLN A 172 -7.03 7.54 -17.07
N VAL A 173 -6.75 8.37 -16.06
CA VAL A 173 -6.50 7.95 -14.67
C VAL A 173 -7.53 8.57 -13.75
N PRO A 174 -8.25 7.77 -12.95
CA PRO A 174 -9.21 8.29 -11.99
C PRO A 174 -8.46 8.98 -10.83
N VAL A 175 -8.95 10.15 -10.46
CA VAL A 175 -8.38 11.00 -9.41
C VAL A 175 -9.50 11.63 -8.57
N PHE A 176 -9.11 12.17 -7.39
CA PHE A 176 -9.96 13.05 -6.59
C PHE A 176 -9.27 14.39 -6.37
N CYS A 177 -10.05 15.45 -6.23
CA CYS A 177 -9.52 16.76 -5.87
C CYS A 177 -9.07 16.77 -4.40
N VAL A 178 -7.86 17.23 -4.14
CA VAL A 178 -7.34 17.51 -2.79
C VAL A 178 -7.17 19.02 -2.53
N GLU A 179 -7.78 19.83 -3.38
CA GLU A 179 -7.81 21.29 -3.31
C GLU A 179 -9.22 21.77 -3.65
N HIS A 180 -9.97 22.25 -2.66
CA HIS A 180 -11.40 22.57 -2.84
C HIS A 180 -11.63 23.91 -3.54
N GLY A 181 -10.84 24.92 -3.22
CA GLY A 181 -11.13 26.33 -3.54
C GLY A 181 -10.53 26.85 -4.85
N ARG A 182 -9.92 26.00 -5.71
CA ARG A 182 -9.34 26.43 -6.99
C ARG A 182 -9.93 25.62 -8.14
N TRP A 183 -10.30 26.30 -9.21
CA TRP A 183 -10.70 25.69 -10.49
C TRP A 183 -10.14 26.47 -11.68
N THR A 184 -8.95 27.01 -11.50
CA THR A 184 -8.23 27.75 -12.51
C THR A 184 -6.82 27.20 -12.68
N PRO A 185 -6.27 27.15 -13.91
CA PRO A 185 -4.87 26.76 -14.08
C PRO A 185 -3.95 27.66 -13.26
N ASN A 186 -2.93 27.07 -12.65
CA ASN A 186 -1.83 27.83 -12.09
C ASN A 186 -0.84 28.22 -13.21
N GLY A 187 0.27 28.89 -12.88
CA GLY A 187 1.25 29.39 -13.85
C GLY A 187 1.82 28.35 -14.85
N ASN A 188 1.57 27.05 -14.64
CA ASN A 188 1.97 25.95 -15.53
C ASN A 188 0.85 25.52 -16.51
N GLY A 189 -0.23 26.27 -16.62
CA GLY A 189 -1.36 25.94 -17.49
C GLY A 189 -2.12 24.71 -17.01
N TYR A 190 -2.39 23.77 -17.92
CA TYR A 190 -3.17 22.55 -17.67
C TYR A 190 -2.32 21.31 -17.34
N THR A 191 -1.02 21.49 -17.10
CA THR A 191 -0.06 20.41 -16.81
C THR A 191 0.24 20.31 -15.31
N PHE A 192 0.67 19.13 -14.90
CA PHE A 192 1.09 18.81 -13.54
C PHE A 192 2.57 18.46 -13.57
N ASN A 193 3.40 19.28 -12.95
CA ASN A 193 4.87 19.16 -13.08
C ASN A 193 5.53 18.59 -11.82
N ASN A 194 4.79 18.49 -10.73
CA ASN A 194 5.31 18.02 -9.45
C ASN A 194 4.38 17.00 -8.79
N THR A 195 4.95 16.18 -7.90
CA THR A 195 4.22 15.36 -6.96
C THR A 195 4.56 15.74 -5.52
N PHE A 196 3.58 15.73 -4.66
CA PHE A 196 3.77 15.93 -3.21
C PHE A 196 4.16 14.63 -2.50
N GLY A 197 3.95 13.49 -3.15
CA GLY A 197 4.04 12.15 -2.59
C GLY A 197 2.69 11.59 -2.19
N VAL A 198 2.69 10.52 -1.39
CA VAL A 198 1.46 9.84 -0.94
C VAL A 198 0.80 10.65 0.18
N THR A 199 -0.52 10.86 0.08
CA THR A 199 -1.32 11.50 1.15
C THR A 199 -1.29 10.68 2.44
N SER A 200 -1.63 11.32 3.57
CA SER A 200 -1.81 10.61 4.83
C SER A 200 -2.86 9.49 4.71
N PRO A 201 -2.74 8.40 5.49
CA PRO A 201 -3.62 7.23 5.39
C PRO A 201 -5.10 7.55 5.41
N SER A 202 -5.56 8.51 6.21
CA SER A 202 -6.97 8.89 6.28
C SER A 202 -7.48 9.53 4.99
N VAL A 203 -6.70 10.38 4.34
CA VAL A 203 -7.03 11.01 3.04
C VAL A 203 -6.95 9.96 1.93
N ARG A 204 -5.90 9.11 1.96
CA ARG A 204 -5.74 8.03 1.00
C ARG A 204 -6.92 7.05 1.04
N LYS A 205 -7.36 6.62 2.25
CA LYS A 205 -8.53 5.75 2.43
C LYS A 205 -9.79 6.37 1.82
N ALA A 206 -10.04 7.66 2.05
CA ALA A 206 -11.19 8.36 1.47
C ALA A 206 -11.19 8.35 -0.07
N ALA A 207 -10.02 8.50 -0.70
CA ALA A 207 -9.89 8.47 -2.16
C ALA A 207 -9.97 7.05 -2.74
N VAL A 208 -9.35 6.07 -2.07
CA VAL A 208 -9.09 4.74 -2.62
C VAL A 208 -10.20 3.74 -2.29
N VAL A 209 -10.72 3.78 -1.05
CA VAL A 209 -11.73 2.84 -0.53
C VAL A 209 -13.11 3.46 -0.58
N GLU A 210 -13.28 4.64 0.03
CA GLU A 210 -14.58 5.31 0.12
C GLU A 210 -15.00 5.91 -1.22
N LYS A 211 -14.03 6.25 -2.10
CA LYS A 211 -14.24 6.80 -3.44
C LYS A 211 -15.23 7.97 -3.46
N ASN A 212 -15.12 8.82 -2.46
CA ASN A 212 -16.08 9.90 -2.20
C ASN A 212 -15.36 11.25 -2.11
N GLN A 213 -15.65 12.15 -3.06
CA GLN A 213 -15.01 13.47 -3.14
C GLN A 213 -15.26 14.32 -1.89
N SER A 214 -16.45 14.29 -1.31
CA SER A 214 -16.77 15.06 -0.12
C SER A 214 -16.00 14.56 1.10
N GLN A 215 -15.81 13.24 1.22
CA GLN A 215 -14.99 12.65 2.26
C GLN A 215 -13.51 13.03 2.09
N VAL A 216 -12.98 13.02 0.85
CA VAL A 216 -11.61 13.47 0.59
C VAL A 216 -11.43 14.90 1.07
N TRP A 217 -12.30 15.84 0.70
CA TRP A 217 -12.21 17.23 1.15
C TRP A 217 -12.33 17.37 2.67
N SER A 218 -13.26 16.63 3.29
CA SER A 218 -13.40 16.61 4.75
C SER A 218 -12.10 16.15 5.44
N LYS A 219 -11.47 15.06 4.96
CA LYS A 219 -10.21 14.58 5.53
C LYS A 219 -9.05 15.54 5.29
N VAL A 220 -8.99 16.19 4.11
CA VAL A 220 -8.01 17.25 3.84
C VAL A 220 -8.16 18.41 4.80
N ALA A 221 -9.39 18.91 4.99
CA ALA A 221 -9.66 20.02 5.92
C ALA A 221 -9.27 19.68 7.36
N VAL A 222 -9.59 18.45 7.82
CA VAL A 222 -9.18 17.95 9.13
C VAL A 222 -7.66 17.92 9.26
N LYS A 223 -6.93 17.43 8.23
CA LYS A 223 -5.46 17.36 8.26
C LYS A 223 -4.81 18.74 8.29
N ASN A 224 -5.27 19.67 7.47
CA ASN A 224 -4.77 21.05 7.49
C ASN A 224 -4.99 21.70 8.86
N ASN A 225 -6.16 21.52 9.46
CA ASN A 225 -6.45 22.03 10.80
C ASN A 225 -5.51 21.42 11.86
N GLN A 226 -5.37 20.08 11.88
CA GLN A 226 -4.48 19.38 12.82
C GLN A 226 -3.00 19.71 12.62
N ALA A 227 -2.61 20.05 11.39
CA ALA A 227 -1.26 20.52 11.05
C ALA A 227 -1.05 21.99 11.39
N GLY A 228 -2.10 22.74 11.77
CA GLY A 228 -2.02 24.17 12.02
C GLY A 228 -1.77 24.99 10.75
N THR A 229 -2.21 24.50 9.58
CA THR A 229 -1.97 25.16 8.31
C THR A 229 -3.28 25.68 7.71
N GLY A 230 -3.19 26.87 7.09
CA GLY A 230 -4.26 27.47 6.32
C GLY A 230 -3.86 27.58 4.85
N SER A 231 -4.84 27.49 3.97
CA SER A 231 -4.68 27.76 2.55
C SER A 231 -5.97 28.39 2.05
N SER A 232 -5.86 29.44 1.24
CA SER A 232 -7.03 30.09 0.61
C SER A 232 -7.81 29.13 -0.29
N THR A 233 -7.15 28.10 -0.81
CA THR A 233 -7.73 27.09 -1.69
C THR A 233 -8.02 25.76 -0.97
N GLY A 234 -7.62 25.62 0.29
CA GLY A 234 -7.80 24.39 1.06
C GLY A 234 -7.06 23.17 0.50
N THR A 235 -5.90 23.38 -0.17
CA THR A 235 -5.11 22.27 -0.71
C THR A 235 -4.50 21.41 0.40
N TYR A 236 -4.42 20.10 0.15
CA TYR A 236 -3.68 19.16 1.03
C TYR A 236 -2.20 19.53 1.16
N THR A 237 -1.60 20.06 0.11
CA THR A 237 -0.17 20.40 0.08
C THR A 237 0.20 21.54 1.04
N ALA A 238 -0.80 22.26 1.58
CA ALA A 238 -0.59 23.26 2.62
C ALA A 238 0.10 22.71 3.88
N ILE A 239 -0.03 21.40 4.16
CA ILE A 239 0.66 20.74 5.29
C ILE A 239 2.20 20.87 5.22
N ALA A 240 2.77 21.14 4.04
CA ALA A 240 4.20 21.42 3.90
C ALA A 240 4.66 22.69 4.66
N GLY A 241 3.74 23.63 4.90
CA GLY A 241 3.99 24.82 5.70
C GLY A 241 3.81 24.64 7.21
N SER A 242 3.51 23.41 7.67
CA SER A 242 3.30 23.14 9.11
C SER A 242 4.59 23.15 9.90
N ASP A 243 4.74 24.07 10.85
CA ASP A 243 5.86 24.10 11.77
C ASP A 243 5.95 22.80 12.58
N LYS A 244 4.80 22.26 13.02
CA LYS A 244 4.73 20.99 13.75
C LYS A 244 5.29 19.83 12.93
N ILE A 245 4.81 19.66 11.69
CA ILE A 245 5.28 18.60 10.80
C ILE A 245 6.76 18.80 10.47
N ASN A 246 7.18 20.01 10.11
CA ASN A 246 8.56 20.29 9.73
C ASN A 246 9.54 20.07 10.89
N LYS A 247 9.11 20.27 12.13
CA LYS A 247 9.91 20.00 13.34
C LYS A 247 10.01 18.51 13.66
N GLU A 248 8.92 17.75 13.57
CA GLU A 248 8.86 16.38 14.07
C GLU A 248 9.18 15.33 12.98
N LEU A 249 8.75 15.53 11.73
CA LEU A 249 8.87 14.57 10.64
C LEU A 249 10.30 14.07 10.39
N PRO A 250 11.35 14.92 10.41
CA PRO A 250 12.72 14.45 10.17
C PRO A 250 13.15 13.32 11.11
N ALA A 251 12.79 13.40 12.40
CA ALA A 251 13.14 12.38 13.40
C ALA A 251 12.41 11.04 13.14
N TYR A 252 11.14 11.09 12.71
CA TYR A 252 10.41 9.89 12.29
C TYR A 252 11.08 9.23 11.07
N LEU A 253 11.42 10.04 10.06
CA LEU A 253 12.06 9.53 8.84
C LEU A 253 13.43 8.92 9.13
N GLU A 254 14.26 9.60 9.92
CA GLU A 254 15.59 9.09 10.30
C GLU A 254 15.48 7.75 11.03
N HIS A 255 14.65 7.68 12.09
CA HIS A 255 14.49 6.48 12.90
C HIS A 255 14.06 5.26 12.03
N PHE A 256 12.97 5.39 11.30
CA PHE A 256 12.42 4.26 10.56
C PHE A 256 13.20 3.90 9.29
N THR A 257 13.79 4.89 8.58
CA THR A 257 14.61 4.60 7.38
C THR A 257 15.83 3.76 7.75
N LYS A 258 16.47 4.06 8.87
CA LYS A 258 17.60 3.27 9.38
C LYS A 258 17.18 1.82 9.64
N LEU A 259 16.06 1.62 10.34
CA LEU A 259 15.56 0.29 10.68
C LEU A 259 15.11 -0.50 9.43
N MET A 260 14.43 0.14 8.49
CA MET A 260 14.03 -0.52 7.24
C MET A 260 15.22 -0.92 6.37
N ALA A 261 16.37 -0.27 6.51
CA ALA A 261 17.57 -0.61 5.78
C ALA A 261 18.31 -1.85 6.31
N GLU A 262 18.04 -2.27 7.55
CA GLU A 262 18.72 -3.38 8.20
C GLU A 262 18.39 -4.76 7.58
N ASP A 263 17.24 -4.88 6.90
CA ASP A 263 16.83 -6.15 6.31
C ASP A 263 16.35 -6.00 4.87
N THR A 264 16.95 -6.82 3.99
CA THR A 264 16.55 -6.90 2.58
C THR A 264 15.35 -7.82 2.33
N GLY A 265 14.84 -8.50 3.36
CA GLY A 265 13.66 -9.35 3.31
C GLY A 265 12.34 -8.60 3.47
N TYR A 266 12.37 -7.34 3.91
CA TYR A 266 11.14 -6.56 4.08
C TYR A 266 10.48 -6.24 2.74
N ILE A 267 9.19 -6.53 2.65
CA ILE A 267 8.36 -6.28 1.46
C ILE A 267 7.23 -5.30 1.74
N GLY A 268 7.11 -4.79 2.95
CA GLY A 268 6.07 -3.85 3.34
C GLY A 268 5.97 -3.67 4.84
N PHE A 269 4.91 -2.97 5.26
CA PHE A 269 4.59 -2.78 6.67
C PHE A 269 3.09 -2.57 6.92
N VAL A 270 2.70 -2.81 8.17
CA VAL A 270 1.45 -2.32 8.76
C VAL A 270 1.79 -1.14 9.66
N ALA A 271 1.20 0.02 9.41
CA ALA A 271 1.37 1.22 10.23
C ALA A 271 0.25 1.35 11.25
N VAL A 272 0.61 1.67 12.50
CA VAL A 272 -0.36 1.83 13.59
C VAL A 272 -0.07 3.09 14.42
N THR A 273 -1.13 3.70 14.93
CA THR A 273 -1.09 4.80 15.89
C THR A 273 -2.24 4.66 16.88
N GLY A 274 -2.03 5.06 18.14
CA GLY A 274 -3.04 4.85 19.16
C GLY A 274 -3.44 3.38 19.26
N ASP A 275 -4.73 3.13 19.18
CA ASP A 275 -5.35 1.81 19.15
C ASP A 275 -5.71 1.32 17.72
N SER A 276 -5.25 2.04 16.68
CA SER A 276 -5.75 1.88 15.31
C SER A 276 -4.66 1.45 14.34
N ILE A 277 -5.00 0.52 13.44
CA ILE A 277 -4.25 0.20 12.23
C ILE A 277 -4.63 1.23 11.18
N ILE A 278 -3.66 2.00 10.69
CA ILE A 278 -3.91 3.13 9.78
C ILE A 278 -3.64 2.81 8.31
N SER A 279 -2.74 1.89 8.01
CA SER A 279 -2.51 1.37 6.66
C SER A 279 -1.73 0.07 6.67
N CYS A 280 -1.85 -0.69 5.58
CA CYS A 280 -1.00 -1.82 5.24
C CYS A 280 -0.60 -1.70 3.78
N ASP A 281 0.69 -1.77 3.49
CA ASP A 281 1.23 -1.77 2.12
C ASP A 281 2.21 -2.93 1.97
N LEU A 282 1.94 -3.84 1.01
CA LEU A 282 2.73 -5.03 0.71
C LEU A 282 3.14 -5.04 -0.76
N PHE A 283 4.41 -5.32 -1.04
CA PHE A 283 4.97 -5.37 -2.40
C PHE A 283 5.44 -6.76 -2.76
N ALA A 284 5.51 -7.04 -4.06
CA ALA A 284 5.99 -8.33 -4.58
C ALA A 284 7.44 -8.64 -4.17
N ASN A 285 8.25 -7.63 -3.91
CA ASN A 285 9.62 -7.81 -3.44
C ASN A 285 10.19 -6.57 -2.74
N ASN A 286 11.34 -6.74 -2.11
CA ASN A 286 12.03 -5.69 -1.38
C ASN A 286 12.42 -4.51 -2.26
N LYS A 287 12.81 -4.74 -3.53
CA LYS A 287 13.20 -3.66 -4.45
C LYS A 287 12.04 -2.67 -4.67
N MET A 288 10.85 -3.18 -4.94
CA MET A 288 9.65 -2.35 -5.10
C MET A 288 9.29 -1.63 -3.80
N PHE A 289 9.33 -2.33 -2.68
CA PHE A 289 9.10 -1.73 -1.37
C PHE A 289 10.06 -0.58 -1.09
N ARG A 290 11.36 -0.77 -1.28
CA ARG A 290 12.36 0.28 -1.03
C ARG A 290 12.18 1.52 -1.90
N GLN A 291 11.74 1.37 -3.14
CA GLN A 291 11.43 2.52 -4.01
C GLN A 291 10.29 3.38 -3.46
N GLN A 292 9.35 2.78 -2.72
CA GLN A 292 8.14 3.45 -2.23
C GLN A 292 8.17 3.72 -0.71
N SER A 293 9.06 3.07 0.03
CA SER A 293 9.08 3.10 1.49
C SER A 293 9.19 4.50 2.08
N ALA A 294 9.98 5.39 1.49
CA ALA A 294 10.13 6.76 1.97
C ALA A 294 8.81 7.57 1.84
N ASN A 295 8.08 7.42 0.73
CA ASN A 295 6.79 8.06 0.52
C ASN A 295 5.72 7.54 1.48
N LEU A 296 5.65 6.22 1.65
CA LEU A 296 4.69 5.56 2.55
C LEU A 296 4.99 5.86 4.02
N LEU A 297 6.28 5.89 4.39
CA LEU A 297 6.71 6.29 5.73
C LEU A 297 6.32 7.74 6.02
N LYS A 298 6.60 8.67 5.10
CA LYS A 298 6.18 10.08 5.24
C LYS A 298 4.67 10.18 5.44
N SER A 299 3.88 9.45 4.64
CA SER A 299 2.43 9.38 4.74
C SER A 299 1.98 8.95 6.15
N ALA A 300 2.51 7.83 6.67
CA ALA A 300 2.19 7.30 7.99
C ALA A 300 2.65 8.24 9.11
N ALA A 301 3.85 8.83 9.00
CA ALA A 301 4.38 9.77 9.99
C ALA A 301 3.53 11.04 10.07
N VAL A 302 3.10 11.61 8.93
CA VAL A 302 2.19 12.76 8.91
C VAL A 302 0.88 12.44 9.62
N GLU A 303 0.30 11.25 9.42
CA GLU A 303 -0.90 10.82 10.15
C GLU A 303 -0.63 10.78 11.67
N ALA A 304 0.47 10.14 12.09
CA ALA A 304 0.84 10.00 13.49
C ALA A 304 1.15 11.36 14.17
N ILE A 305 1.81 12.27 13.47
CA ILE A 305 2.13 13.63 13.98
C ILE A 305 0.86 14.45 14.14
N THR A 306 -0.05 14.40 13.15
CA THR A 306 -1.23 15.28 13.14
C THR A 306 -2.36 14.79 14.04
N SER A 307 -2.68 13.51 14.01
CA SER A 307 -3.82 12.91 14.69
C SER A 307 -3.51 11.66 15.50
N GLY A 308 -2.23 11.30 15.61
CA GLY A 308 -1.82 10.10 16.35
C GLY A 308 -1.87 10.24 17.86
N ALA A 309 -1.91 9.10 18.53
CA ALA A 309 -1.78 8.94 19.97
C ALA A 309 -0.74 7.86 20.31
N ALA A 310 -0.34 7.77 21.58
CA ALA A 310 0.56 6.73 22.04
C ALA A 310 0.07 5.34 21.63
N VAL A 311 0.97 4.54 21.03
CA VAL A 311 0.60 3.26 20.42
C VAL A 311 0.22 2.24 21.48
N SER A 312 -1.02 1.72 21.37
CA SER A 312 -1.56 0.62 22.19
C SER A 312 -1.88 -0.65 21.37
N VAL A 313 -1.76 -0.59 20.05
CA VAL A 313 -1.93 -1.76 19.17
C VAL A 313 -0.85 -2.80 19.47
N THR A 314 -1.25 -4.05 19.66
CA THR A 314 -0.35 -5.19 19.90
C THR A 314 -0.10 -5.99 18.62
N ALA A 315 0.97 -6.79 18.60
CA ALA A 315 1.24 -7.73 17.52
C ALA A 315 0.08 -8.68 17.26
N SER A 316 -0.64 -9.13 18.30
CA SER A 316 -1.82 -10.00 18.15
C SER A 316 -2.93 -9.34 17.34
N LYS A 317 -3.19 -8.04 17.53
CA LYS A 317 -4.18 -7.28 16.75
C LYS A 317 -3.77 -7.15 15.28
N VAL A 318 -2.47 -6.96 15.03
CA VAL A 318 -1.92 -6.90 13.66
C VAL A 318 -1.95 -8.26 12.99
N LEU A 319 -1.63 -9.34 13.71
CA LEU A 319 -1.72 -10.71 13.19
C LEU A 319 -3.17 -11.05 12.80
N ALA A 320 -4.16 -10.68 13.64
CA ALA A 320 -5.57 -10.87 13.31
C ALA A 320 -6.00 -10.10 12.06
N PHE A 321 -5.53 -8.86 11.91
CA PHE A 321 -5.77 -8.04 10.71
C PHE A 321 -5.13 -8.65 9.45
N LEU A 322 -3.90 -9.16 9.55
CA LEU A 322 -3.24 -9.84 8.43
C LEU A 322 -3.92 -11.19 8.13
N ASP A 323 -4.43 -11.89 9.15
CA ASP A 323 -5.23 -13.09 8.95
C ASP A 323 -6.50 -12.81 8.15
N GLU A 324 -7.21 -11.74 8.47
CA GLU A 324 -8.37 -11.28 7.70
C GLU A 324 -8.01 -11.04 6.22
N LEU A 325 -6.86 -10.39 5.95
CA LEU A 325 -6.38 -10.14 4.60
C LEU A 325 -5.98 -11.42 3.86
N LEU A 326 -5.29 -12.34 4.53
CA LEU A 326 -4.61 -13.48 3.91
C LEU A 326 -5.42 -14.79 3.94
N HIS A 327 -6.47 -14.85 4.76
CA HIS A 327 -7.33 -16.02 4.90
C HIS A 327 -8.15 -16.27 3.63
N GLU A 328 -8.36 -17.54 3.27
CA GLU A 328 -9.14 -17.95 2.09
C GLU A 328 -8.75 -17.18 0.82
N GLU A 329 -7.69 -17.64 0.18
CA GLU A 329 -7.12 -17.01 -1.01
C GLU A 329 -8.15 -16.66 -2.10
N ALA A 330 -9.14 -17.52 -2.31
CA ALA A 330 -10.21 -17.28 -3.28
C ALA A 330 -11.04 -16.01 -2.99
N LYS A 331 -11.11 -15.58 -1.73
CA LYS A 331 -11.84 -14.38 -1.30
C LYS A 331 -10.93 -13.17 -1.06
N GLN A 332 -9.62 -13.37 -1.11
CA GLN A 332 -8.64 -12.30 -0.84
C GLN A 332 -8.82 -11.10 -1.75
N GLU A 333 -9.02 -11.32 -3.04
CA GLU A 333 -9.17 -10.25 -4.02
C GLU A 333 -10.44 -9.43 -3.78
N GLN A 334 -11.54 -10.09 -3.43
CA GLN A 334 -12.78 -9.39 -3.07
C GLN A 334 -12.57 -8.51 -1.83
N ARG A 335 -11.97 -9.05 -0.77
CA ARG A 335 -11.68 -8.27 0.45
C ARG A 335 -10.81 -7.06 0.18
N ILE A 336 -9.79 -7.21 -0.69
CA ILE A 336 -8.93 -6.10 -1.07
C ILE A 336 -9.71 -5.06 -1.86
N GLN A 337 -10.59 -5.46 -2.78
CA GLN A 337 -11.43 -4.52 -3.55
C GLN A 337 -12.38 -3.71 -2.67
N GLU A 338 -12.89 -4.33 -1.58
CA GLU A 338 -13.76 -3.67 -0.61
C GLU A 338 -13.02 -2.70 0.31
N ASN A 339 -11.77 -2.97 0.66
CA ASN A 339 -11.04 -2.26 1.71
C ASN A 339 -9.66 -1.75 1.28
N GLY A 340 -9.36 -1.71 -0.01
CA GLY A 340 -8.06 -1.28 -0.49
C GLY A 340 -7.90 -1.28 -1.99
N THR A 341 -6.65 -1.45 -2.44
CA THR A 341 -6.28 -1.60 -3.85
C THR A 341 -5.32 -2.75 -4.05
N MET A 342 -5.29 -3.29 -5.25
CA MET A 342 -4.35 -4.30 -5.67
C MET A 342 -3.88 -4.02 -7.09
N LEU A 343 -2.56 -3.95 -7.27
CA LEU A 343 -1.92 -3.88 -8.57
C LEU A 343 -1.49 -5.28 -9.00
N LYS A 344 -1.88 -5.67 -10.21
CA LYS A 344 -1.46 -6.93 -10.83
C LYS A 344 -0.74 -6.69 -12.16
N SER A 345 0.20 -7.55 -12.49
CA SER A 345 0.81 -7.63 -13.82
C SER A 345 1.29 -9.05 -14.09
N GLY A 346 1.04 -9.56 -15.29
CA GLY A 346 1.45 -10.91 -15.70
C GLY A 346 0.95 -12.03 -14.77
N GLY A 347 -0.22 -11.85 -14.15
CA GLY A 347 -0.78 -12.80 -13.17
C GLY A 347 -0.22 -12.70 -11.75
N SER A 348 0.80 -11.85 -11.52
CA SER A 348 1.38 -11.61 -10.20
C SER A 348 0.78 -10.39 -9.53
N LYS A 349 0.54 -10.47 -8.22
CA LYS A 349 0.16 -9.32 -7.38
C LYS A 349 1.43 -8.53 -7.07
N LEU A 350 1.52 -7.28 -7.52
CA LEU A 350 2.71 -6.45 -7.38
C LEU A 350 2.67 -5.57 -6.14
N HIS A 351 1.48 -5.05 -5.81
CA HIS A 351 1.25 -4.21 -4.65
C HIS A 351 -0.16 -4.45 -4.10
N ILE A 352 -0.27 -4.49 -2.80
CA ILE A 352 -1.53 -4.51 -2.04
C ILE A 352 -1.48 -3.37 -1.05
N ASN A 353 -2.44 -2.47 -1.14
CA ASN A 353 -2.76 -1.52 -0.08
C ASN A 353 -4.08 -1.94 0.57
N TYR A 354 -4.12 -2.07 1.91
CA TYR A 354 -5.28 -2.56 2.61
C TYR A 354 -5.53 -1.78 3.91
N TYR A 355 -6.80 -1.52 4.20
CA TYR A 355 -7.26 -0.83 5.39
C TYR A 355 -8.18 -1.71 6.21
N LYS A 356 -8.15 -1.53 7.52
CA LYS A 356 -9.14 -2.14 8.40
C LYS A 356 -10.51 -1.50 8.15
N LYS A 357 -11.56 -2.35 8.17
CA LYS A 357 -12.98 -1.92 8.18
C LYS A 357 -13.28 -1.01 9.35
#